data_2fad0775dd6b3ed002ee88117ab055c1
#
_entry.id   2fad0775dd6b3ed002ee88117ab055c1
#
_cell.length_a   1.000
_cell.length_b   1.000
_cell.length_c   1.000
_cell.angle_alpha   90.00
_cell.angle_beta   90.00
_cell.angle_gamma   90.00
#
_symmetry.space_group_name_H-M   'P 1'
#
loop_
_entity.id
_entity.type
_entity.pdbx_description
1 polymer ?
#
loop_
_entity_poly.entity_id
_entity_poly.type
_entity_poly.pdbx_seq_one_letter_code
_entity_poly.pdbx_strand_id
1 'polypeptide(L)'
;MYLSTVTKYLHFVTSHLSSLFVCQDQSVCARTSCGAGRECVSTDRGEPICRCLQVKLLYKHWVCGSNGRSYRNHCELHRDACVTHTKIHVEHKGHCLEKTAKTDVSPMVCFLSDRDWLRNRVIQWIQEEVESDNVSSNASSAHDLLQTYFKTYDNGDSQLDSKEFLNFLKHNEMALNLTYSETEETNLLLKSLCVDALIELSDENADWKLSSAEFINCLTSTYHPPERQCALEDEVFEDGAETRMDCNKCVCACGNWVCTALTCTKTEGEEEEMTEEEWNRRVAELNALQMDTHH
;
A
#
# COMPACT_ATOMS: atom_id res chain seq x y z
N MET A 1 -25.37 -45.03 60.01
CA MET A 1 -26.58 -45.02 59.22
C MET A 1 -26.21 -44.30 57.92
N TYR A 2 -25.89 -45.08 56.94
CA TYR A 2 -26.65 -45.39 55.74
C TYR A 2 -27.10 -44.12 55.02
N LEU A 3 -26.76 -43.80 53.84
CA LEU A 3 -26.56 -44.40 52.52
C LEU A 3 -26.46 -43.19 51.57
N SER A 4 -26.02 -43.15 50.45
CA SER A 4 -25.69 -44.09 49.40
C SER A 4 -25.03 -43.34 48.25
N THR A 5 -23.98 -43.87 47.75
CA THR A 5 -23.33 -43.60 46.52
C THR A 5 -24.26 -43.72 45.31
N VAL A 6 -24.26 -42.72 44.42
CA VAL A 6 -24.61 -42.96 43.03
C VAL A 6 -23.56 -42.30 42.15
N THR A 7 -22.63 -43.11 41.71
CA THR A 7 -21.72 -42.90 40.62
C THR A 7 -22.49 -42.80 39.32
N LYS A 8 -22.40 -41.69 38.60
CA LYS A 8 -22.81 -41.66 37.20
C LYS A 8 -21.58 -41.39 36.35
N TYR A 9 -21.15 -42.43 35.70
CA TYR A 9 -20.24 -42.41 34.57
C TYR A 9 -20.83 -41.54 33.48
N LEU A 10 -20.11 -40.47 33.11
CA LEU A 10 -20.34 -39.75 31.87
C LEU A 10 -19.26 -40.21 30.90
N HIS A 11 -19.63 -41.07 30.00
CA HIS A 11 -18.88 -41.42 28.83
C HIS A 11 -18.63 -40.16 27.99
N PHE A 12 -17.37 -39.78 27.85
CA PHE A 12 -16.94 -38.92 26.79
C PHE A 12 -17.03 -39.69 25.47
N VAL A 13 -18.04 -39.37 24.70
CA VAL A 13 -18.11 -39.75 23.29
C VAL A 13 -17.64 -38.53 22.50
N THR A 14 -16.37 -38.54 22.11
CA THR A 14 -15.88 -37.66 21.04
C THR A 14 -16.45 -38.17 19.73
N SER A 15 -17.49 -37.54 19.24
CA SER A 15 -17.93 -37.71 17.87
C SER A 15 -17.75 -36.40 17.13
N HIS A 16 -16.90 -36.48 16.14
CA HIS A 16 -16.88 -35.50 15.05
C HIS A 16 -18.27 -35.44 14.40
N LEU A 17 -19.06 -34.49 14.81
CA LEU A 17 -20.30 -34.14 14.14
C LEU A 17 -20.07 -32.88 13.34
N SER A 18 -19.82 -33.08 12.06
CA SER A 18 -20.12 -32.07 11.03
C SER A 18 -21.55 -31.60 11.27
N SER A 19 -21.70 -30.40 11.82
CA SER A 19 -22.99 -29.84 12.19
C SER A 19 -23.76 -29.45 10.93
N LEU A 20 -24.46 -30.44 10.37
CA LEU A 20 -25.61 -30.19 9.52
C LEU A 20 -26.78 -29.85 10.46
N PHE A 21 -26.94 -28.56 10.76
CA PHE A 21 -28.18 -28.12 11.44
C PHE A 21 -29.34 -28.18 10.45
N VAL A 22 -30.09 -29.23 10.57
CA VAL A 22 -31.41 -29.39 9.96
C VAL A 22 -32.43 -28.74 10.90
N CYS A 23 -33.05 -27.64 10.50
CA CYS A 23 -34.32 -27.21 11.12
C CYS A 23 -35.42 -28.16 10.62
N GLN A 24 -35.82 -29.12 11.44
CA GLN A 24 -36.88 -30.03 11.10
C GLN A 24 -37.89 -30.13 12.23
N ASP A 25 -39.08 -29.67 11.92
CA ASP A 25 -40.26 -30.24 12.56
C ASP A 25 -41.45 -30.15 11.59
N GLN A 26 -41.82 -31.29 11.04
CA GLN A 26 -43.15 -31.67 10.59
C GLN A 26 -43.05 -32.93 9.70
N SER A 27 -43.91 -33.87 9.95
CA SER A 27 -43.93 -35.20 9.32
C SER A 27 -43.97 -35.20 7.78
N VAL A 28 -44.46 -34.12 7.17
CA VAL A 28 -44.56 -33.94 5.70
C VAL A 28 -43.20 -33.61 5.08
N CYS A 29 -42.34 -32.95 5.81
CA CYS A 29 -41.02 -32.54 5.36
C CYS A 29 -39.94 -33.62 5.61
N ALA A 30 -40.26 -34.74 6.27
CA ALA A 30 -39.27 -35.76 6.61
C ALA A 30 -38.56 -36.39 5.41
N ARG A 31 -39.14 -36.30 4.22
CA ARG A 31 -38.57 -36.83 2.96
C ARG A 31 -38.20 -35.76 1.94
N THR A 32 -38.32 -34.48 2.33
CA THR A 32 -38.05 -33.35 1.44
C THR A 32 -36.75 -32.68 1.81
N SER A 33 -35.75 -32.76 0.94
CA SER A 33 -34.47 -32.07 1.12
C SER A 33 -34.53 -30.73 0.37
N CYS A 34 -34.44 -29.64 1.12
CA CYS A 34 -34.32 -28.28 0.55
C CYS A 34 -32.85 -27.89 0.44
N GLY A 35 -32.50 -27.15 -0.62
CA GLY A 35 -31.15 -26.63 -0.80
C GLY A 35 -30.73 -25.63 0.28
N ALA A 36 -29.46 -25.27 0.32
CA ALA A 36 -28.90 -24.34 1.28
C ALA A 36 -29.70 -23.02 1.34
N GLY A 37 -29.94 -22.51 2.55
CA GLY A 37 -30.73 -21.30 2.78
C GLY A 37 -32.22 -21.44 2.64
N ARG A 38 -32.72 -22.67 2.52
CA ARG A 38 -34.14 -22.97 2.42
C ARG A 38 -34.60 -23.92 3.53
N GLU A 39 -35.82 -23.77 3.94
CA GLU A 39 -36.52 -24.66 4.88
C GLU A 39 -37.75 -25.29 4.21
N CYS A 40 -38.04 -26.51 4.59
CA CYS A 40 -39.27 -27.14 4.17
C CYS A 40 -40.43 -26.73 5.10
N VAL A 41 -41.53 -26.32 4.50
CA VAL A 41 -42.77 -26.03 5.23
C VAL A 41 -43.93 -26.74 4.54
N SER A 42 -44.96 -27.08 5.34
CA SER A 42 -46.21 -27.62 4.84
C SER A 42 -47.13 -26.50 4.36
N THR A 43 -47.71 -26.65 3.20
CA THR A 43 -48.82 -25.78 2.74
C THR A 43 -50.11 -26.11 3.45
N ASP A 44 -51.13 -25.28 3.36
CA ASP A 44 -52.49 -25.54 3.88
C ASP A 44 -53.12 -26.80 3.29
N ARG A 45 -52.61 -27.27 2.16
CA ARG A 45 -53.02 -28.51 1.51
C ARG A 45 -52.23 -29.75 1.96
N GLY A 46 -51.30 -29.58 2.90
CA GLY A 46 -50.43 -30.64 3.40
C GLY A 46 -49.28 -31.02 2.44
N GLU A 47 -48.94 -30.21 1.46
CA GLU A 47 -47.83 -30.45 0.53
C GLU A 47 -46.54 -29.79 1.02
N PRO A 48 -45.37 -30.47 0.92
CA PRO A 48 -44.10 -29.87 1.29
C PRO A 48 -43.60 -28.86 0.24
N ILE A 49 -43.27 -27.67 0.67
CA ILE A 49 -42.60 -26.66 -0.18
C ILE A 49 -41.33 -26.16 0.46
N CYS A 50 -40.32 -25.83 -0.36
CA CYS A 50 -39.09 -25.22 0.10
C CYS A 50 -39.17 -23.70 -0.03
N ARG A 51 -39.14 -22.98 1.07
CA ARG A 51 -39.05 -21.50 1.09
C ARG A 51 -37.71 -21.03 1.65
N CYS A 52 -37.36 -19.78 1.44
CA CYS A 52 -36.17 -19.22 2.05
C CYS A 52 -36.27 -19.18 3.57
N LEU A 53 -35.20 -19.53 4.27
CA LEU A 53 -35.14 -19.57 5.73
C LEU A 53 -35.64 -18.26 6.36
N GLN A 54 -36.50 -18.36 7.39
CA GLN A 54 -36.81 -17.24 8.27
C GLN A 54 -35.93 -17.36 9.52
N VAL A 55 -34.84 -16.57 9.56
CA VAL A 55 -33.80 -16.75 10.56
C VAL A 55 -34.07 -15.98 11.83
N LYS A 56 -34.10 -16.70 12.95
CA LYS A 56 -33.77 -16.21 14.30
C LYS A 56 -32.59 -17.04 14.79
N LEU A 57 -31.36 -16.52 14.64
CA LEU A 57 -30.17 -17.29 14.98
C LEU A 57 -29.43 -16.77 16.20
N LEU A 58 -29.06 -17.70 17.08
CA LEU A 58 -28.42 -17.46 18.37
C LEU A 58 -26.89 -17.54 18.30
N TYR A 59 -26.30 -18.02 17.19
CA TYR A 59 -24.87 -18.24 17.08
C TYR A 59 -24.22 -17.31 16.06
N LYS A 60 -23.14 -16.69 16.49
CA LYS A 60 -22.34 -15.78 15.65
C LYS A 60 -21.05 -16.50 15.23
N HIS A 61 -21.02 -16.99 14.01
CA HIS A 61 -19.81 -17.46 13.33
C HIS A 61 -19.71 -16.70 12.02
N TRP A 62 -19.12 -15.51 12.08
CA TRP A 62 -19.04 -14.62 10.94
C TRP A 62 -18.40 -15.30 9.73
N VAL A 63 -18.96 -15.02 8.57
CA VAL A 63 -18.45 -15.45 7.28
C VAL A 63 -18.52 -14.30 6.27
N CYS A 64 -17.53 -14.20 5.42
CA CYS A 64 -17.53 -13.29 4.29
C CYS A 64 -18.12 -13.99 3.08
N GLY A 65 -19.08 -13.36 2.43
CA GLY A 65 -19.65 -13.84 1.18
C GLY A 65 -18.91 -13.30 -0.04
N SER A 66 -18.96 -14.06 -1.13
CA SER A 66 -18.38 -13.67 -2.43
C SER A 66 -18.91 -12.35 -3.01
N ASN A 67 -19.98 -11.81 -2.42
CA ASN A 67 -20.51 -10.48 -2.73
C ASN A 67 -19.88 -9.36 -1.86
N GLY A 68 -18.86 -9.67 -1.05
CA GLY A 68 -18.16 -8.73 -0.20
C GLY A 68 -18.96 -8.30 1.05
N ARG A 69 -20.03 -9.00 1.42
CA ARG A 69 -20.83 -8.70 2.62
C ARG A 69 -20.53 -9.69 3.74
N SER A 70 -20.43 -9.17 4.96
CA SER A 70 -20.25 -9.98 6.16
C SER A 70 -21.60 -10.48 6.66
N TYR A 71 -21.69 -11.78 6.90
CA TYR A 71 -22.87 -12.46 7.42
C TYR A 71 -22.55 -13.05 8.79
N ARG A 72 -23.52 -13.01 9.72
CA ARG A 72 -23.32 -13.54 11.08
C ARG A 72 -23.06 -15.04 11.11
N ASN A 73 -23.46 -15.76 10.06
CA ASN A 73 -23.22 -17.19 9.87
C ASN A 73 -23.58 -17.63 8.45
N HIS A 74 -23.25 -18.88 8.12
CA HIS A 74 -23.56 -19.51 6.83
C HIS A 74 -25.06 -19.49 6.48
N CYS A 75 -25.95 -19.61 7.48
CA CYS A 75 -27.38 -19.62 7.21
C CYS A 75 -27.91 -18.28 6.73
N GLU A 76 -27.42 -17.17 7.30
CA GLU A 76 -27.75 -15.82 6.81
C GLU A 76 -27.25 -15.59 5.38
N LEU A 77 -26.03 -16.03 5.06
CA LEU A 77 -25.47 -15.96 3.73
C LEU A 77 -26.35 -16.71 2.71
N HIS A 78 -26.65 -17.97 3.01
CA HIS A 78 -27.46 -18.78 2.11
C HIS A 78 -28.92 -18.30 2.02
N ARG A 79 -29.45 -17.70 3.11
CA ARG A 79 -30.76 -17.04 3.07
C ARG A 79 -30.74 -15.86 2.13
N ASP A 80 -29.73 -15.00 2.21
CA ASP A 80 -29.61 -13.83 1.31
C ASP A 80 -29.51 -14.29 -0.14
N ALA A 81 -28.69 -15.31 -0.43
CA ALA A 81 -28.60 -15.93 -1.74
C ALA A 81 -29.96 -16.45 -2.25
N CYS A 82 -30.76 -17.04 -1.34
CA CYS A 82 -32.10 -17.52 -1.67
C CYS A 82 -33.09 -16.39 -1.97
N VAL A 83 -33.11 -15.35 -1.12
CA VAL A 83 -34.04 -14.21 -1.24
C VAL A 83 -33.71 -13.34 -2.46
N THR A 84 -32.42 -13.13 -2.71
CA THR A 84 -31.96 -12.29 -3.84
C THR A 84 -31.83 -13.07 -5.14
N HIS A 85 -32.06 -14.39 -5.13
CA HIS A 85 -31.85 -15.28 -6.28
C HIS A 85 -30.43 -15.20 -6.87
N THR A 86 -29.42 -14.82 -6.07
CA THR A 86 -28.04 -14.71 -6.47
C THR A 86 -27.19 -15.87 -5.93
N LYS A 87 -26.14 -16.22 -6.67
CA LYS A 87 -25.18 -17.24 -6.18
C LYS A 87 -24.16 -16.55 -5.29
N ILE A 88 -24.33 -16.73 -3.97
CA ILE A 88 -23.37 -16.26 -2.96
C ILE A 88 -22.74 -17.49 -2.32
N HIS A 89 -21.41 -17.59 -2.33
CA HIS A 89 -20.66 -18.62 -1.63
C HIS A 89 -19.80 -17.99 -0.53
N VAL A 90 -19.34 -18.79 0.40
CA VAL A 90 -18.43 -18.34 1.45
C VAL A 90 -17.04 -18.16 0.85
N GLU A 91 -16.50 -16.98 0.95
CA GLU A 91 -15.14 -16.65 0.52
C GLU A 91 -14.14 -17.02 1.61
N HIS A 92 -14.40 -16.60 2.84
CA HIS A 92 -13.60 -16.99 4.01
C HIS A 92 -14.40 -16.90 5.31
N LYS A 93 -13.88 -17.46 6.42
CA LYS A 93 -14.42 -17.31 7.77
C LYS A 93 -14.07 -15.93 8.32
N GLY A 94 -14.91 -15.40 9.21
CA GLY A 94 -14.76 -14.06 9.77
C GLY A 94 -15.55 -13.00 9.02
N HIS A 95 -15.37 -11.75 9.42
CA HIS A 95 -15.94 -10.62 8.70
C HIS A 95 -15.29 -10.51 7.33
N CYS A 96 -16.05 -10.09 6.31
CA CYS A 96 -15.40 -9.47 5.19
C CYS A 96 -14.58 -8.33 5.77
N LEU A 97 -13.30 -8.32 5.50
CA LEU A 97 -12.56 -7.08 5.61
C LEU A 97 -13.43 -6.09 4.86
N GLU A 98 -13.85 -5.01 5.53
CA GLU A 98 -14.46 -3.93 4.78
C GLU A 98 -13.53 -3.75 3.59
N LYS A 99 -14.08 -3.94 2.40
CA LYS A 99 -13.59 -3.20 1.27
C LYS A 99 -13.95 -1.74 1.62
N THR A 100 -13.23 -1.16 2.59
CA THR A 100 -12.84 0.22 2.44
C THR A 100 -12.49 0.24 0.99
N ALA A 101 -13.33 0.90 0.20
CA ALA A 101 -13.16 1.00 -1.24
C ALA A 101 -11.65 0.87 -1.42
N LYS A 102 -11.20 -0.19 -2.12
CA LYS A 102 -9.79 -0.29 -2.41
C LYS A 102 -9.54 0.99 -3.18
N THR A 103 -9.35 2.06 -2.44
CA THR A 103 -8.46 3.10 -2.87
C THR A 103 -7.22 2.26 -3.04
N ASP A 104 -6.91 1.96 -4.27
CA ASP A 104 -5.65 1.36 -4.66
C ASP A 104 -4.63 2.45 -4.28
N VAL A 105 -4.40 2.56 -2.97
CA VAL A 105 -3.56 3.59 -2.38
C VAL A 105 -2.17 3.15 -2.73
N SER A 106 -1.72 3.66 -3.86
CA SER A 106 -0.32 3.59 -4.20
C SER A 106 0.42 4.62 -3.35
N PRO A 107 1.64 4.31 -2.91
CA PRO A 107 2.48 5.32 -2.29
C PRO A 107 2.71 6.46 -3.29
N MET A 108 2.76 7.69 -2.80
CA MET A 108 3.15 8.83 -3.61
C MET A 108 4.67 8.83 -3.72
N VAL A 109 5.17 8.86 -4.93
CA VAL A 109 6.61 8.74 -5.24
C VAL A 109 7.00 9.73 -6.33
N CYS A 110 8.27 10.06 -6.40
CA CYS A 110 8.88 10.70 -7.57
C CYS A 110 9.46 9.63 -8.48
N PHE A 111 8.93 9.49 -9.68
CA PHE A 111 9.47 8.59 -10.68
C PHE A 111 10.72 9.18 -11.37
N LEU A 112 11.50 8.33 -12.03
CA LEU A 112 12.66 8.76 -12.82
C LEU A 112 12.31 9.89 -13.79
N SER A 113 11.18 9.78 -14.50
CA SER A 113 10.71 10.79 -15.43
C SER A 113 10.45 12.14 -14.77
N ASP A 114 9.89 12.15 -13.56
CA ASP A 114 9.54 13.36 -12.82
C ASP A 114 10.81 14.03 -12.24
N ARG A 115 11.73 13.23 -11.72
CA ARG A 115 13.04 13.67 -11.25
C ARG A 115 13.84 14.31 -12.38
N ASP A 116 13.93 13.63 -13.51
CA ASP A 116 14.70 14.09 -14.66
C ASP A 116 14.07 15.32 -15.31
N TRP A 117 12.74 15.39 -15.33
CA TRP A 117 12.02 16.58 -15.77
C TRP A 117 12.35 17.77 -14.87
N LEU A 118 12.32 17.62 -13.55
CA LEU A 118 12.71 18.66 -12.59
C LEU A 118 14.14 19.12 -12.85
N ARG A 119 15.08 18.17 -12.90
CA ARG A 119 16.50 18.45 -13.14
C ARG A 119 16.71 19.21 -14.44
N ASN A 120 16.15 18.72 -15.54
CA ASN A 120 16.30 19.34 -16.85
C ASN A 120 15.70 20.74 -16.89
N ARG A 121 14.58 20.96 -16.19
CA ARG A 121 13.95 22.27 -16.12
C ARG A 121 14.82 23.29 -15.38
N VAL A 122 15.47 22.87 -14.28
CA VAL A 122 16.43 23.73 -13.57
C VAL A 122 17.66 24.02 -14.43
N ILE A 123 18.22 23.02 -15.08
CA ILE A 123 19.37 23.18 -15.98
C ILE A 123 19.04 24.18 -17.11
N GLN A 124 17.90 24.02 -17.76
CA GLN A 124 17.44 24.91 -18.81
C GLN A 124 17.31 26.34 -18.31
N TRP A 125 16.67 26.54 -17.16
CA TRP A 125 16.53 27.86 -16.56
C TRP A 125 17.89 28.50 -16.26
N ILE A 126 18.86 27.78 -15.69
CA ILE A 126 20.22 28.27 -15.44
C ILE A 126 20.91 28.69 -16.76
N GLN A 127 20.71 27.95 -17.85
CA GLN A 127 21.24 28.31 -19.17
C GLN A 127 20.63 29.61 -19.71
N GLU A 128 19.32 29.77 -19.57
CA GLU A 128 18.58 30.99 -19.96
C GLU A 128 19.08 32.22 -19.16
N GLU A 129 19.36 32.07 -17.86
CA GLU A 129 19.94 33.13 -17.02
C GLU A 129 21.32 33.52 -17.48
N VAL A 130 22.20 32.55 -17.75
CA VAL A 130 23.56 32.81 -18.25
C VAL A 130 23.54 33.53 -19.61
N GLU A 131 22.64 33.16 -20.51
CA GLU A 131 22.49 33.81 -21.81
C GLU A 131 21.99 35.25 -21.65
N SER A 132 21.08 35.51 -20.71
CA SER A 132 20.57 36.83 -20.39
C SER A 132 21.64 37.75 -19.84
N ASP A 133 22.52 37.27 -18.97
CA ASP A 133 23.63 38.00 -18.37
C ASP A 133 24.75 38.28 -19.37
N ASN A 134 25.00 37.43 -20.36
CA ASN A 134 25.98 37.64 -21.41
C ASN A 134 25.68 38.87 -22.28
N VAL A 135 24.43 39.31 -22.37
CA VAL A 135 24.01 40.53 -23.06
C VAL A 135 24.43 41.78 -22.26
N SER A 136 24.66 41.65 -20.95
CA SER A 136 24.98 42.75 -20.01
C SER A 136 26.48 42.93 -19.71
N SER A 137 27.40 42.33 -20.45
CA SER A 137 28.87 42.44 -20.33
C SER A 137 29.55 41.87 -19.07
N ASN A 138 28.85 41.16 -18.24
CA ASN A 138 29.42 40.35 -17.14
C ASN A 138 29.06 38.87 -17.37
N ALA A 139 29.87 38.16 -18.15
CA ALA A 139 29.67 36.76 -18.46
C ALA A 139 29.89 35.90 -17.20
N SER A 140 28.85 35.65 -16.44
CA SER A 140 28.84 34.64 -15.40
C SER A 140 28.71 33.25 -16.04
N SER A 141 29.53 32.32 -15.64
CA SER A 141 29.36 30.93 -16.08
C SER A 141 28.22 30.26 -15.33
N ALA A 142 27.61 29.20 -15.90
CA ALA A 142 26.60 28.40 -15.18
C ALA A 142 27.14 27.91 -13.83
N HIS A 143 28.39 27.56 -13.76
CA HIS A 143 29.08 27.17 -12.52
C HIS A 143 29.08 28.30 -11.48
N ASP A 144 29.42 29.53 -11.86
CA ASP A 144 29.47 30.65 -10.93
C ASP A 144 28.07 31.02 -10.42
N LEU A 145 27.08 30.93 -11.30
CA LEU A 145 25.68 31.16 -10.95
C LEU A 145 25.16 30.11 -9.96
N LEU A 146 25.41 28.84 -10.23
CA LEU A 146 25.05 27.73 -9.31
C LEU A 146 25.78 27.86 -7.97
N GLN A 147 27.05 28.25 -7.96
CA GLN A 147 27.79 28.50 -6.73
C GLN A 147 27.21 29.68 -5.93
N THR A 148 26.69 30.69 -6.60
CA THR A 148 26.00 31.81 -5.95
C THR A 148 24.69 31.37 -5.33
N TYR A 149 23.88 30.57 -6.04
CA TYR A 149 22.65 29.98 -5.48
C TYR A 149 22.97 29.08 -4.33
N PHE A 150 23.94 28.19 -4.42
CA PHE A 150 24.39 27.36 -3.32
C PHE A 150 24.60 28.18 -2.04
N LYS A 151 25.45 29.22 -2.13
CA LYS A 151 25.76 30.09 -0.97
C LYS A 151 24.55 30.86 -0.46
N THR A 152 23.58 31.14 -1.31
CA THR A 152 22.38 31.92 -0.94
C THR A 152 21.40 31.09 -0.10
N TYR A 153 21.33 29.77 -0.38
CA TYR A 153 20.36 28.87 0.27
C TYR A 153 20.98 27.99 1.35
N ASP A 154 22.31 27.85 1.39
CA ASP A 154 23.05 27.20 2.46
C ASP A 154 22.89 27.99 3.79
N ASN A 155 22.51 27.31 4.84
CA ASN A 155 22.37 27.87 6.20
C ASN A 155 23.71 28.16 6.88
N GLY A 156 24.83 27.85 6.23
CA GLY A 156 26.20 28.06 6.68
C GLY A 156 26.93 26.79 7.13
N ASP A 157 26.35 25.63 6.90
CA ASP A 157 27.00 24.34 7.17
C ASP A 157 27.80 23.82 5.95
N SER A 158 27.80 24.56 4.85
CA SER A 158 28.47 24.24 3.58
C SER A 158 27.91 23.04 2.85
N GLN A 159 26.66 22.69 3.12
CA GLN A 159 25.89 21.62 2.49
C GLN A 159 24.46 22.09 2.24
N LEU A 160 23.78 21.54 1.24
CA LEU A 160 22.34 21.75 1.02
C LEU A 160 21.55 20.51 1.41
N ASP A 161 20.67 20.65 2.37
CA ASP A 161 19.67 19.63 2.69
C ASP A 161 18.43 19.74 1.80
N SER A 162 17.51 18.77 1.89
CA SER A 162 16.26 18.73 1.12
C SER A 162 15.42 20.00 1.29
N LYS A 163 15.41 20.57 2.49
CA LYS A 163 14.63 21.77 2.77
C LYS A 163 15.23 23.02 2.12
N GLU A 164 16.52 23.14 2.13
CA GLU A 164 17.24 24.25 1.50
C GLU A 164 17.15 24.18 -0.02
N PHE A 165 17.30 22.99 -0.59
CA PHE A 165 17.11 22.78 -2.01
C PHE A 165 15.65 23.05 -2.43
N LEU A 166 14.67 22.60 -1.63
CA LEU A 166 13.27 22.91 -1.88
C LEU A 166 12.98 24.43 -1.81
N ASN A 167 13.63 25.16 -0.88
CA ASN A 167 13.52 26.61 -0.81
C ASN A 167 14.11 27.30 -2.05
N PHE A 168 15.22 26.81 -2.57
CA PHE A 168 15.79 27.26 -3.85
C PHE A 168 14.77 27.13 -4.99
N LEU A 169 14.09 25.99 -5.11
CA LEU A 169 13.07 25.77 -6.13
C LEU A 169 11.86 26.69 -5.94
N LYS A 170 11.38 26.85 -4.70
CA LYS A 170 10.23 27.70 -4.37
C LYS A 170 10.47 29.18 -4.70
N HIS A 171 11.62 29.70 -4.36
CA HIS A 171 11.93 31.10 -4.63
C HIS A 171 12.04 31.40 -6.14
N ASN A 172 12.34 30.37 -6.94
CA ASN A 172 12.48 30.49 -8.38
C ASN A 172 11.31 29.86 -9.15
N GLU A 173 10.21 29.52 -8.45
CA GLU A 173 9.08 28.77 -8.99
C GLU A 173 8.45 29.41 -10.23
N MET A 174 8.31 30.73 -10.25
CA MET A 174 7.73 31.45 -11.38
C MET A 174 8.58 31.30 -12.66
N ALA A 175 9.89 31.32 -12.52
CA ALA A 175 10.82 31.13 -13.65
C ALA A 175 10.88 29.66 -14.07
N LEU A 176 10.88 28.76 -13.10
CA LEU A 176 10.94 27.32 -13.34
C LEU A 176 9.65 26.74 -13.93
N ASN A 177 8.49 27.34 -13.64
CA ASN A 177 7.16 26.85 -14.06
C ASN A 177 6.96 25.36 -13.78
N LEU A 178 7.25 24.96 -12.53
CA LEU A 178 7.18 23.57 -12.08
C LEU A 178 5.77 23.23 -11.59
N THR A 179 5.06 22.41 -12.33
CA THR A 179 3.73 21.94 -11.95
C THR A 179 3.59 20.44 -12.23
N TYR A 180 3.49 19.64 -11.16
CA TYR A 180 3.26 18.18 -11.22
C TYR A 180 1.79 17.81 -11.06
N SER A 181 1.00 18.66 -10.41
CA SER A 181 -0.39 18.40 -10.07
C SER A 181 -1.21 19.67 -10.05
N GLU A 182 -2.51 19.53 -10.29
CA GLU A 182 -3.47 20.65 -10.22
C GLU A 182 -3.71 21.15 -8.78
N THR A 183 -3.49 20.28 -7.76
CA THR A 183 -3.63 20.66 -6.36
C THR A 183 -2.29 21.11 -5.80
N GLU A 184 -2.28 22.24 -5.11
CA GLU A 184 -1.07 22.85 -4.54
C GLU A 184 -0.36 21.93 -3.55
N GLU A 185 -1.14 21.26 -2.69
CA GLU A 185 -0.61 20.33 -1.68
C GLU A 185 0.12 19.14 -2.32
N THR A 186 -0.52 18.48 -3.29
CA THR A 186 0.10 17.35 -4.03
C THR A 186 1.31 17.80 -4.82
N ASN A 187 1.25 18.99 -5.43
CA ASN A 187 2.35 19.56 -6.18
C ASN A 187 3.58 19.82 -5.30
N LEU A 188 3.36 20.38 -4.09
CA LEU A 188 4.43 20.62 -3.12
C LEU A 188 5.07 19.31 -2.65
N LEU A 189 4.24 18.30 -2.38
CA LEU A 189 4.73 16.99 -1.93
C LEU A 189 5.57 16.32 -3.03
N LEU A 190 5.11 16.30 -4.27
CA LEU A 190 5.87 15.75 -5.39
C LEU A 190 7.19 16.50 -5.62
N LYS A 191 7.19 17.83 -5.52
CA LYS A 191 8.43 18.61 -5.57
C LYS A 191 9.42 18.19 -4.48
N SER A 192 8.93 17.99 -3.25
CA SER A 192 9.76 17.55 -2.13
C SER A 192 10.35 16.16 -2.39
N LEU A 193 9.54 15.21 -2.82
CA LEU A 193 9.99 13.85 -3.14
C LEU A 193 11.01 13.83 -4.29
N CYS A 194 10.82 14.68 -5.31
CA CYS A 194 11.77 14.78 -6.41
C CYS A 194 13.07 15.50 -6.04
N VAL A 195 13.04 16.42 -5.08
CA VAL A 195 14.26 16.98 -4.47
C VAL A 195 15.05 15.91 -3.74
N ASP A 196 14.38 15.09 -2.93
CA ASP A 196 15.03 13.98 -2.24
C ASP A 196 15.66 12.98 -3.22
N ALA A 197 14.95 12.66 -4.31
CA ALA A 197 15.48 11.82 -5.38
C ALA A 197 16.67 12.44 -6.13
N LEU A 198 16.74 13.77 -6.26
CA LEU A 198 17.91 14.48 -6.84
C LEU A 198 19.09 14.48 -5.89
N ILE A 199 18.86 14.65 -4.60
CA ILE A 199 19.91 14.53 -3.59
C ILE A 199 20.50 13.13 -3.63
N GLU A 200 19.67 12.10 -3.56
CA GLU A 200 20.14 10.71 -3.62
C GLU A 200 20.92 10.39 -4.91
N LEU A 201 20.53 10.99 -6.04
CA LEU A 201 21.21 10.81 -7.30
C LEU A 201 22.65 11.34 -7.28
N SER A 202 22.92 12.40 -6.52
CA SER A 202 24.14 13.19 -6.60
C SER A 202 24.97 13.17 -5.33
N ASP A 203 24.44 12.62 -4.25
CA ASP A 203 25.11 12.43 -2.98
C ASP A 203 26.10 11.26 -3.09
N GLU A 204 27.38 11.60 -3.30
CA GLU A 204 28.46 10.61 -3.47
C GLU A 204 28.92 10.02 -2.14
N ASN A 205 28.77 10.78 -1.05
CA ASN A 205 29.25 10.39 0.28
C ASN A 205 28.17 9.77 1.17
N ALA A 206 26.92 9.71 0.69
CA ALA A 206 25.74 9.15 1.35
C ALA A 206 25.40 9.82 2.71
N ASP A 207 25.58 11.15 2.80
CA ASP A 207 25.22 11.94 3.98
C ASP A 207 23.84 12.63 3.89
N TRP A 208 23.08 12.37 2.82
CA TRP A 208 21.77 12.93 2.51
C TRP A 208 21.73 14.44 2.37
N LYS A 209 22.84 15.02 1.97
CA LYS A 209 23.01 16.43 1.67
C LYS A 209 23.87 16.57 0.42
N LEU A 210 23.88 17.77 -0.16
CA LEU A 210 24.75 18.09 -1.28
C LEU A 210 25.81 19.09 -0.86
N SER A 211 27.08 18.74 -1.00
CA SER A 211 28.16 19.70 -1.02
C SER A 211 28.04 20.62 -2.23
N SER A 212 28.77 21.72 -2.25
CA SER A 212 28.79 22.64 -3.41
C SER A 212 29.18 21.94 -4.72
N ALA A 213 30.09 20.98 -4.67
CA ALA A 213 30.50 20.20 -5.84
C ALA A 213 29.38 19.28 -6.34
N GLU A 214 28.73 18.54 -5.45
CA GLU A 214 27.62 17.64 -5.76
C GLU A 214 26.40 18.40 -6.30
N PHE A 215 26.05 19.56 -5.69
CA PHE A 215 24.97 20.41 -6.17
C PHE A 215 25.24 20.93 -7.59
N ILE A 216 26.45 21.41 -7.87
CA ILE A 216 26.84 21.91 -9.21
C ILE A 216 26.83 20.74 -10.20
N ASN A 217 27.40 19.60 -9.84
CA ASN A 217 27.39 18.40 -10.69
C ASN A 217 25.95 17.97 -10.99
N CYS A 218 25.08 17.87 -9.97
CA CYS A 218 23.68 17.54 -10.12
C CYS A 218 22.97 18.36 -11.21
N LEU A 219 23.27 19.66 -11.26
CA LEU A 219 22.62 20.61 -12.16
C LEU A 219 23.45 20.92 -13.40
N THR A 220 24.42 20.08 -13.75
CA THR A 220 25.21 20.20 -14.97
C THR A 220 24.72 19.19 -16.02
N SER A 221 24.52 19.64 -17.25
CA SER A 221 23.99 18.83 -18.35
C SER A 221 24.89 17.65 -18.76
N THR A 222 26.17 17.70 -18.44
CA THR A 222 27.15 16.63 -18.74
C THR A 222 27.25 15.57 -17.65
N TYR A 223 26.61 15.76 -16.52
CA TYR A 223 26.58 14.79 -15.42
C TYR A 223 25.54 13.70 -15.68
N HIS A 224 26.00 12.47 -15.84
CA HIS A 224 25.17 11.30 -16.10
C HIS A 224 25.54 10.21 -15.08
N PRO A 225 25.01 10.29 -13.87
CA PRO A 225 25.24 9.25 -12.86
C PRO A 225 24.59 7.93 -13.29
N PRO A 226 25.10 6.80 -12.82
CA PRO A 226 24.48 5.49 -13.08
C PRO A 226 23.05 5.47 -12.50
N GLU A 227 22.09 5.07 -13.31
CA GLU A 227 20.73 4.86 -12.85
C GLU A 227 20.66 3.60 -11.99
N ARG A 228 19.98 3.71 -10.86
CA ARG A 228 19.69 2.59 -9.99
C ARG A 228 18.40 1.90 -10.44
N GLN A 229 18.36 0.59 -10.34
CA GLN A 229 17.16 -0.21 -10.58
C GLN A 229 16.74 -0.87 -9.27
N CYS A 230 15.45 -1.14 -9.10
CA CYS A 230 14.96 -1.83 -7.92
C CYS A 230 15.28 -3.33 -8.03
N ALA A 231 15.92 -3.90 -7.01
CA ALA A 231 16.12 -5.34 -6.91
C ALA A 231 15.13 -5.93 -5.90
N LEU A 232 14.65 -7.13 -6.19
CA LEU A 232 13.85 -7.93 -5.28
C LEU A 232 14.23 -9.39 -5.50
N GLU A 233 14.77 -10.04 -4.49
CA GLU A 233 15.39 -11.36 -4.59
C GLU A 233 16.49 -11.35 -5.68
N ASP A 234 16.35 -12.19 -6.70
CA ASP A 234 17.32 -12.30 -7.81
C ASP A 234 16.86 -11.56 -9.08
N GLU A 235 15.79 -10.76 -8.99
CA GLU A 235 15.21 -10.04 -10.12
C GLU A 235 15.40 -8.53 -9.99
N VAL A 236 15.54 -7.88 -11.15
CA VAL A 236 15.69 -6.41 -11.25
C VAL A 236 14.46 -5.84 -11.94
N PHE A 237 13.96 -4.75 -11.38
CA PHE A 237 12.72 -4.12 -11.79
C PHE A 237 12.96 -2.69 -12.26
N GLU A 238 12.24 -2.29 -13.29
CA GLU A 238 12.27 -0.94 -13.82
C GLU A 238 11.45 0.03 -12.96
N ASP A 239 11.71 1.32 -13.11
CA ASP A 239 10.95 2.40 -12.48
C ASP A 239 9.46 2.27 -12.80
N GLY A 240 8.61 2.45 -11.79
CA GLY A 240 7.17 2.26 -11.88
C GLY A 240 6.69 0.82 -11.72
N ALA A 241 7.58 -0.18 -11.61
CA ALA A 241 7.17 -1.55 -11.29
C ALA A 241 6.49 -1.63 -9.92
N GLU A 242 5.48 -2.47 -9.81
CA GLU A 242 4.69 -2.62 -8.60
C GLU A 242 4.83 -4.03 -8.02
N THR A 243 4.91 -4.12 -6.70
CA THR A 243 4.87 -5.38 -5.97
C THR A 243 4.04 -5.24 -4.69
N ARG A 244 3.80 -6.34 -4.01
CA ARG A 244 3.12 -6.34 -2.71
C ARG A 244 4.00 -7.01 -1.67
N MET A 245 4.11 -6.36 -0.52
CA MET A 245 4.75 -6.89 0.67
C MET A 245 3.70 -6.90 1.79
N ASP A 246 3.26 -8.08 2.19
CA ASP A 246 2.12 -8.30 3.07
C ASP A 246 0.84 -7.61 2.52
N CYS A 247 0.25 -6.66 3.25
CA CYS A 247 -0.89 -5.87 2.78
C CYS A 247 -0.48 -4.56 2.09
N ASN A 248 0.81 -4.23 2.08
CA ASN A 248 1.32 -3.00 1.53
C ASN A 248 1.59 -3.12 0.03
N LYS A 249 1.27 -2.05 -0.69
CA LYS A 249 1.64 -1.89 -2.09
C LYS A 249 2.96 -1.14 -2.16
N CYS A 250 3.91 -1.71 -2.88
CA CYS A 250 5.22 -1.13 -3.11
C CYS A 250 5.38 -0.76 -4.58
N VAL A 251 6.04 0.35 -4.84
CA VAL A 251 6.36 0.85 -6.17
C VAL A 251 7.84 1.12 -6.24
N CYS A 252 8.47 0.68 -7.31
CA CYS A 252 9.85 1.05 -7.63
C CYS A 252 9.89 2.51 -8.08
N ALA A 253 10.67 3.35 -7.41
CA ALA A 253 10.83 4.75 -7.75
C ALA A 253 12.29 5.17 -7.58
N CYS A 254 12.90 5.67 -8.65
CA CYS A 254 14.30 6.09 -8.67
C CYS A 254 15.29 5.05 -8.12
N GLY A 255 15.00 3.76 -8.34
CA GLY A 255 15.82 2.66 -7.88
C GLY A 255 15.55 2.18 -6.47
N ASN A 256 14.53 2.69 -5.79
CA ASN A 256 14.13 2.28 -4.45
C ASN A 256 12.71 1.75 -4.40
N TRP A 257 12.46 0.75 -3.57
CA TRP A 257 11.11 0.30 -3.25
C TRP A 257 10.48 1.22 -2.20
N VAL A 258 9.41 1.90 -2.58
CA VAL A 258 8.60 2.75 -1.69
C VAL A 258 7.26 2.07 -1.46
N CYS A 259 6.91 1.82 -0.20
CA CYS A 259 5.73 1.06 0.17
C CYS A 259 4.72 1.91 0.96
N THR A 260 3.44 1.56 0.86
CA THR A 260 2.43 2.09 1.80
C THR A 260 2.72 1.58 3.21
N ALA A 261 2.34 2.34 4.22
CA ALA A 261 2.52 1.97 5.63
C ALA A 261 1.17 1.55 6.25
N LEU A 262 0.53 0.53 5.68
CA LEU A 262 -0.74 0.00 6.19
C LEU A 262 -0.45 -1.00 7.31
N THR A 263 -1.22 -0.91 8.40
CA THR A 263 -1.20 -1.95 9.43
C THR A 263 -1.93 -3.18 8.92
N CYS A 264 -1.19 -4.26 8.71
CA CYS A 264 -1.76 -5.53 8.24
C CYS A 264 -2.40 -6.27 9.44
N THR A 265 -3.71 -6.47 9.39
CA THR A 265 -4.38 -7.33 10.38
C THR A 265 -4.08 -8.79 10.05
N LYS A 266 -3.35 -9.46 10.92
CA LYS A 266 -3.07 -10.89 10.81
C LYS A 266 -4.37 -11.68 10.98
N THR A 267 -4.61 -12.63 10.09
CA THR A 267 -5.54 -13.74 10.32
C THR A 267 -4.95 -14.58 11.45
N GLU A 268 -5.75 -14.81 12.51
CA GLU A 268 -5.36 -15.64 13.66
C GLU A 268 -4.85 -17.02 13.18
N GLY A 269 -3.55 -17.20 13.24
CA GLY A 269 -2.87 -18.44 12.85
C GLY A 269 -1.42 -18.15 12.54
N GLU A 270 -0.62 -18.02 13.63
CA GLU A 270 0.85 -17.93 13.63
C GLU A 270 1.42 -16.65 13.00
N GLU A 271 2.04 -15.87 13.85
CA GLU A 271 3.32 -15.17 13.74
C GLU A 271 3.34 -13.86 14.52
N GLU A 272 4.44 -13.60 15.15
CA GLU A 272 4.75 -12.43 15.98
C GLU A 272 4.47 -11.12 15.21
N GLU A 273 3.84 -10.17 15.88
CA GLU A 273 3.66 -8.81 15.36
C GLU A 273 5.03 -8.24 14.99
N MET A 274 5.24 -8.05 13.69
CA MET A 274 6.43 -7.37 13.20
C MET A 274 6.33 -5.91 13.63
N THR A 275 7.27 -5.47 14.44
CA THR A 275 7.32 -4.08 14.92
C THR A 275 7.62 -3.14 13.75
N GLU A 276 7.26 -1.86 13.88
CA GLU A 276 7.62 -0.83 12.89
C GLU A 276 9.13 -0.78 12.65
N GLU A 277 9.93 -1.06 13.67
CA GLU A 277 11.39 -1.16 13.57
C GLU A 277 11.83 -2.35 12.72
N GLU A 278 11.17 -3.51 12.83
CA GLU A 278 11.44 -4.68 12.00
C GLU A 278 11.01 -4.46 10.54
N TRP A 279 9.90 -3.77 10.32
CA TRP A 279 9.45 -3.37 9.00
C TRP A 279 10.47 -2.45 8.32
N ASN A 280 10.86 -1.38 9.00
CA ASN A 280 11.86 -0.44 8.49
C ASN A 280 13.20 -1.12 8.22
N ARG A 281 13.61 -2.07 9.07
CA ARG A 281 14.80 -2.89 8.85
C ARG A 281 14.67 -3.74 7.57
N ARG A 282 13.52 -4.37 7.33
CA ARG A 282 13.30 -5.24 6.17
C ARG A 282 13.28 -4.46 4.85
N VAL A 283 12.68 -3.27 4.87
CA VAL A 283 12.74 -2.35 3.72
C VAL A 283 14.17 -1.86 3.50
N ALA A 284 14.92 -1.54 4.58
CA ALA A 284 16.32 -1.16 4.47
C ALA A 284 17.21 -2.32 3.98
N GLU A 285 16.95 -3.56 4.40
CA GLU A 285 17.65 -4.75 3.90
C GLU A 285 17.42 -4.96 2.40
N LEU A 286 16.18 -4.80 1.92
CA LEU A 286 15.86 -4.87 0.49
C LEU A 286 16.62 -3.81 -0.31
N ASN A 287 16.67 -2.59 0.20
CA ASN A 287 17.41 -1.50 -0.45
C ASN A 287 18.94 -1.67 -0.33
N ALA A 288 19.46 -2.31 0.73
CA ALA A 288 20.89 -2.58 0.91
C ALA A 288 21.42 -3.70 0.00
N LEU A 289 20.62 -4.72 -0.29
CA LEU A 289 20.98 -5.78 -1.25
C LEU A 289 21.23 -5.25 -2.65
N GLN A 290 20.68 -4.07 -2.99
CA GLN A 290 20.95 -3.39 -4.25
C GLN A 290 22.37 -2.82 -4.33
N MET A 291 22.98 -2.48 -3.21
CA MET A 291 24.32 -1.87 -3.18
C MET A 291 25.44 -2.91 -3.38
N ASP A 292 25.20 -4.17 -3.03
CA ASP A 292 26.20 -5.25 -3.13
C ASP A 292 26.28 -5.89 -4.54
N THR A 293 25.33 -5.64 -5.43
CA THR A 293 25.34 -6.20 -6.79
C THR A 293 26.16 -5.37 -7.79
N HIS A 294 26.82 -4.29 -7.36
CA HIS A 294 27.59 -3.40 -8.18
C HIS A 294 29.12 -3.41 -7.91
N HIS A 295 29.65 -4.53 -7.35
CA HIS A 295 31.09 -4.74 -7.27
C HIS A 295 31.55 -5.90 -8.13
#